data_8be8dafbe8b658cb60432c4a0654c04c
#
_entry.id   8be8dafbe8b658cb60432c4a0654c04c
#
_cell.length_a   1.000
_cell.length_b   1.000
_cell.length_c   1.000
_cell.angle_alpha   90.00
_cell.angle_beta   90.00
_cell.angle_gamma   90.00
#
_symmetry.space_group_name_H-M   'P 1'
#
loop_
_entity.id
_entity.type
_entity.pdbx_description
1 polymer ?
#
loop_
_entity_poly.entity_id
_entity_poly.type
_entity_poly.pdbx_seq_one_letter_code
_entity_poly.pdbx_strand_id
1 'polypeptide(L)'
;MLEVKEEELKKILPSDGPSIDEVKKYLEKYNDEYIVIKCGGSVLVDQNLFDIFIKDITTLSKLGFIPIIIHGGGKRISNKLNELGINSEFIKGLRITGKETIKIVEQVLIEFNQEIVEALKKQSCNSETVNSKDNNLITVIKENEELGFVGAPTKIDRTIIDKIVNEKKVPVIAPLGQDESNQTYNINADTAAGSIAKKIEARRLIIMSDVEGVLDNNQKLIPEINSTSIKELIENETITGGMIPKINNCLDVASNGVKGVVIIDGRKNHSILFELLSDKGSGTLIRQ
;
A
#
# COMPACT_ATOMS: atom_id res chain seq x y z
N MET A 1 6.89 18.72 21.90
CA MET A 1 7.18 17.31 22.21
C MET A 1 5.88 16.64 22.66
N LEU A 2 5.37 15.68 21.91
CA LEU A 2 4.28 14.81 22.39
C LEU A 2 4.87 13.88 23.46
N GLU A 3 4.76 14.28 24.73
CA GLU A 3 5.05 13.38 25.85
C GLU A 3 3.92 12.33 25.93
N VAL A 4 3.93 11.35 25.02
CA VAL A 4 3.03 10.21 25.17
C VAL A 4 3.53 9.41 26.37
N LYS A 5 2.70 9.37 27.42
CA LYS A 5 3.07 8.64 28.64
C LYS A 5 3.25 7.16 28.34
N GLU A 6 4.24 6.54 28.96
CA GLU A 6 4.54 5.10 28.77
C GLU A 6 3.32 4.20 28.99
N GLU A 7 2.47 4.56 29.96
CA GLU A 7 1.22 3.85 30.22
C GLU A 7 0.21 3.90 29.05
N GLU A 8 0.23 4.98 28.26
CA GLU A 8 -0.60 5.10 27.06
C GLU A 8 -0.04 4.24 25.93
N LEU A 9 1.28 4.24 25.76
CA LEU A 9 1.95 3.38 24.79
C LEU A 9 1.68 1.89 25.06
N LYS A 10 1.72 1.46 26.35
CA LYS A 10 1.38 0.09 26.75
C LYS A 10 -0.04 -0.34 26.39
N LYS A 11 -0.98 0.62 26.32
CA LYS A 11 -2.37 0.33 25.93
C LYS A 11 -2.60 0.32 24.43
N ILE A 12 -1.75 1.03 23.66
CA ILE A 12 -1.90 1.20 22.23
C ILE A 12 -1.13 0.11 21.47
N LEU A 13 0.08 -0.21 21.93
CA LEU A 13 0.98 -1.17 21.26
C LEU A 13 0.53 -2.62 21.49
N PRO A 14 0.63 -3.47 20.46
CA PRO A 14 0.45 -4.91 20.63
C PRO A 14 1.58 -5.49 21.50
N SER A 15 1.27 -6.54 22.27
CA SER A 15 2.22 -7.18 23.20
C SER A 15 3.41 -7.84 22.51
N ASP A 16 3.25 -8.23 21.25
CA ASP A 16 4.26 -8.84 20.36
C ASP A 16 4.79 -7.87 19.30
N GLY A 17 4.57 -6.57 19.51
CA GLY A 17 5.09 -5.49 18.66
C GLY A 17 6.45 -4.96 19.08
N PRO A 18 6.90 -3.84 18.47
CA PRO A 18 8.14 -3.15 18.86
C PRO A 18 8.14 -2.72 20.33
N SER A 19 9.31 -2.69 20.93
CA SER A 19 9.46 -2.26 22.32
C SER A 19 9.13 -0.76 22.51
N ILE A 20 8.67 -0.39 23.69
CA ILE A 20 8.30 1.00 23.98
C ILE A 20 9.49 1.95 23.79
N ASP A 21 10.70 1.52 24.13
CA ASP A 21 11.90 2.34 24.00
C ASP A 21 12.24 2.60 22.52
N GLU A 22 12.08 1.60 21.64
CA GLU A 22 12.22 1.77 20.20
C GLU A 22 11.13 2.71 19.67
N VAL A 23 9.86 2.49 20.04
CA VAL A 23 8.74 3.34 19.62
C VAL A 23 9.00 4.80 19.95
N LYS A 24 9.43 5.12 21.18
CA LYS A 24 9.73 6.50 21.60
C LYS A 24 10.76 7.20 20.70
N LYS A 25 11.77 6.48 20.19
CA LYS A 25 12.78 7.02 19.29
C LYS A 25 12.20 7.50 17.96
N TYR A 26 11.14 6.82 17.48
CA TYR A 26 10.61 7.04 16.14
C TYR A 26 9.34 7.90 16.12
N LEU A 27 8.69 8.15 17.27
CA LEU A 27 7.48 8.97 17.34
C LEU A 27 7.68 10.34 16.69
N GLU A 28 8.72 11.07 17.06
CA GLU A 28 8.98 12.42 16.52
C GLU A 28 9.29 12.40 15.02
N LYS A 29 9.93 11.34 14.53
CA LYS A 29 10.32 11.20 13.13
C LYS A 29 9.13 11.10 12.18
N TYR A 30 8.03 10.54 12.64
CA TYR A 30 6.84 10.23 11.83
C TYR A 30 5.57 10.96 12.28
N ASN A 31 5.66 11.82 13.31
CA ASN A 31 4.51 12.62 13.74
C ASN A 31 4.08 13.57 12.62
N ASP A 32 2.78 13.60 12.36
CA ASP A 32 2.15 14.38 11.28
C ASP A 32 2.69 14.10 9.87
N GLU A 33 3.40 12.98 9.68
CA GLU A 33 3.93 12.56 8.39
C GLU A 33 2.99 11.60 7.67
N TYR A 34 2.83 11.78 6.36
CA TYR A 34 2.09 10.85 5.51
C TYR A 34 2.84 9.54 5.35
N ILE A 35 2.18 8.44 5.73
CA ILE A 35 2.66 7.06 5.54
C ILE A 35 1.71 6.36 4.60
N VAL A 36 2.11 6.20 3.35
CA VAL A 36 1.33 5.45 2.36
C VAL A 36 1.58 3.96 2.53
N ILE A 37 0.51 3.19 2.68
CA ILE A 37 0.58 1.75 2.93
C ILE A 37 -0.25 1.05 1.86
N LYS A 38 0.44 0.35 0.96
CA LYS A 38 -0.22 -0.55 0.03
C LYS A 38 -0.32 -1.94 0.66
N CYS A 39 -1.54 -2.40 0.91
CA CYS A 39 -1.78 -3.76 1.36
C CYS A 39 -2.29 -4.65 0.22
N GLY A 40 -1.81 -5.89 0.19
CA GLY A 40 -2.13 -6.85 -0.87
C GLY A 40 -1.80 -8.28 -0.47
N GLY A 41 -1.90 -9.20 -1.43
CA GLY A 41 -1.51 -10.59 -1.22
C GLY A 41 -2.33 -11.31 -0.16
N SER A 42 -1.64 -12.07 0.69
CA SER A 42 -2.24 -12.92 1.71
C SER A 42 -2.96 -12.15 2.81
N VAL A 43 -2.52 -10.92 3.13
CA VAL A 43 -3.15 -10.05 4.15
C VAL A 43 -4.64 -9.83 3.89
N LEU A 44 -5.04 -9.81 2.62
CA LEU A 44 -6.42 -9.50 2.22
C LEU A 44 -7.35 -10.73 2.14
N VAL A 45 -6.83 -11.93 2.36
CA VAL A 45 -7.60 -13.19 2.28
C VAL A 45 -7.50 -14.04 3.53
N ASP A 46 -6.48 -13.84 4.35
CA ASP A 46 -6.31 -14.46 5.66
C ASP A 46 -6.89 -13.54 6.73
N GLN A 47 -7.91 -14.01 7.46
CA GLN A 47 -8.62 -13.18 8.44
C GLN A 47 -7.71 -12.74 9.60
N ASN A 48 -6.81 -13.61 10.05
CA ASN A 48 -5.90 -13.27 11.15
C ASN A 48 -4.90 -12.17 10.74
N LEU A 49 -4.31 -12.29 9.54
CA LEU A 49 -3.42 -11.26 8.99
C LEU A 49 -4.17 -9.94 8.73
N PHE A 50 -5.41 -10.02 8.28
CA PHE A 50 -6.27 -8.86 8.11
C PHE A 50 -6.53 -8.14 9.43
N ASP A 51 -6.88 -8.88 10.49
CA ASP A 51 -7.13 -8.31 11.82
C ASP A 51 -5.88 -7.65 12.42
N ILE A 52 -4.70 -8.26 12.22
CA ILE A 52 -3.41 -7.68 12.61
C ILE A 52 -3.16 -6.38 11.83
N PHE A 53 -3.37 -6.38 10.52
CA PHE A 53 -3.24 -5.18 9.68
C PHE A 53 -4.13 -4.04 10.20
N ILE A 54 -5.41 -4.30 10.48
CA ILE A 54 -6.35 -3.31 11.02
C ILE A 54 -5.88 -2.75 12.37
N LYS A 55 -5.34 -3.61 13.25
CA LYS A 55 -4.74 -3.18 14.52
C LYS A 55 -3.52 -2.28 14.31
N ASP A 56 -2.63 -2.64 13.38
CA ASP A 56 -1.43 -1.85 13.08
C ASP A 56 -1.78 -0.45 12.57
N ILE A 57 -2.72 -0.35 11.63
CA ILE A 57 -3.21 0.94 11.13
C ILE A 57 -3.84 1.77 12.26
N THR A 58 -4.65 1.14 13.08
CA THR A 58 -5.28 1.81 14.24
C THR A 58 -4.22 2.31 15.22
N THR A 59 -3.17 1.51 15.46
CA THR A 59 -2.04 1.89 16.31
C THR A 59 -1.30 3.10 15.75
N LEU A 60 -0.96 3.10 14.46
CA LEU A 60 -0.29 4.24 13.81
C LEU A 60 -1.12 5.52 13.92
N SER A 61 -2.43 5.44 13.64
CA SER A 61 -3.34 6.58 13.77
C SER A 61 -3.37 7.13 15.20
N LYS A 62 -3.44 6.26 16.21
CA LYS A 62 -3.42 6.66 17.64
C LYS A 62 -2.08 7.25 18.07
N LEU A 63 -0.99 6.89 17.42
CA LEU A 63 0.35 7.43 17.66
C LEU A 63 0.58 8.78 16.96
N GLY A 64 -0.40 9.33 16.23
CA GLY A 64 -0.31 10.63 15.55
C GLY A 64 0.28 10.56 14.13
N PHE A 65 0.45 9.37 13.56
CA PHE A 65 0.86 9.22 12.17
C PHE A 65 -0.35 9.38 11.25
N ILE A 66 -0.10 9.70 9.98
CA ILE A 66 -1.15 9.87 8.98
C ILE A 66 -1.08 8.70 7.98
N PRO A 67 -1.66 7.53 8.29
CA PRO A 67 -1.70 6.41 7.37
C PRO A 67 -2.69 6.67 6.23
N ILE A 68 -2.24 6.40 5.00
CA ILE A 68 -3.05 6.43 3.78
C ILE A 68 -3.02 5.00 3.20
N ILE A 69 -4.17 4.35 3.15
CA ILE A 69 -4.25 2.95 2.74
C ILE A 69 -4.64 2.85 1.28
N ILE A 70 -3.87 2.09 0.50
CA ILE A 70 -4.26 1.62 -0.82
C ILE A 70 -4.34 0.09 -0.78
N HIS A 71 -5.52 -0.47 -1.00
CA HIS A 71 -5.67 -1.91 -0.98
C HIS A 71 -5.57 -2.53 -2.38
N GLY A 72 -5.08 -3.77 -2.45
CA GLY A 72 -5.22 -4.59 -3.64
C GLY A 72 -6.56 -5.33 -3.67
N GLY A 73 -6.73 -6.22 -4.64
CA GLY A 73 -7.94 -7.04 -4.75
C GLY A 73 -7.76 -8.26 -5.65
N GLY A 74 -6.53 -8.51 -6.13
CA GLY A 74 -6.28 -9.49 -7.18
C GLY A 74 -6.87 -10.88 -6.92
N LYS A 75 -6.68 -11.44 -5.73
CA LYS A 75 -7.22 -12.76 -5.35
C LYS A 75 -8.76 -12.75 -5.27
N ARG A 76 -9.35 -11.72 -4.65
CA ARG A 76 -10.83 -11.57 -4.55
C ARG A 76 -11.46 -11.40 -5.93
N ILE A 77 -10.85 -10.58 -6.80
CA ILE A 77 -11.30 -10.41 -8.19
C ILE A 77 -11.22 -11.74 -8.93
N SER A 78 -10.10 -12.48 -8.84
CA SER A 78 -9.96 -13.78 -9.50
C SER A 78 -11.02 -14.77 -9.02
N ASN A 79 -11.28 -14.84 -7.71
CA ASN A 79 -12.31 -15.71 -7.15
C ASN A 79 -13.69 -15.35 -7.71
N LYS A 80 -14.04 -14.06 -7.73
CA LYS A 80 -15.32 -13.59 -8.25
C LYS A 80 -15.51 -13.87 -9.74
N LEU A 81 -14.47 -13.64 -10.54
CA LEU A 81 -14.50 -13.96 -11.97
C LEU A 81 -14.67 -15.48 -12.20
N ASN A 82 -13.93 -16.30 -11.44
CA ASN A 82 -14.06 -17.77 -11.52
C ASN A 82 -15.46 -18.26 -11.16
N GLU A 83 -16.09 -17.69 -10.11
CA GLU A 83 -17.49 -17.99 -9.74
C GLU A 83 -18.47 -17.69 -10.89
N LEU A 84 -18.16 -16.68 -11.71
CA LEU A 84 -18.95 -16.29 -12.87
C LEU A 84 -18.55 -16.98 -14.17
N GLY A 85 -17.59 -17.91 -14.13
CA GLY A 85 -17.08 -18.62 -15.29
C GLY A 85 -16.23 -17.77 -16.23
N ILE A 86 -15.69 -16.64 -15.76
CA ILE A 86 -14.85 -15.72 -16.52
C ILE A 86 -13.38 -16.00 -16.23
N ASN A 87 -12.60 -16.33 -17.26
CA ASN A 87 -11.16 -16.56 -17.12
C ASN A 87 -10.41 -15.24 -16.89
N SER A 88 -9.44 -15.29 -15.99
CA SER A 88 -8.52 -14.18 -15.75
C SER A 88 -7.21 -14.37 -16.51
N GLU A 89 -6.88 -13.45 -17.37
CA GLU A 89 -5.62 -13.41 -18.11
C GLU A 89 -4.76 -12.24 -17.66
N PHE A 90 -3.44 -12.39 -17.78
CA PHE A 90 -2.47 -11.40 -17.34
C PHE A 90 -1.37 -11.19 -18.37
N ILE A 91 -0.98 -9.94 -18.58
CA ILE A 91 0.20 -9.55 -19.34
C ILE A 91 1.14 -8.81 -18.41
N LYS A 92 2.36 -9.30 -18.23
CA LYS A 92 3.38 -8.69 -17.34
C LYS A 92 2.87 -8.35 -15.92
N GLY A 93 2.02 -9.22 -15.38
CA GLY A 93 1.43 -9.04 -14.04
C GLY A 93 0.23 -8.09 -13.97
N LEU A 94 -0.19 -7.48 -15.08
CA LEU A 94 -1.40 -6.67 -15.18
C LEU A 94 -2.55 -7.55 -15.72
N ARG A 95 -3.72 -7.45 -15.08
CA ARG A 95 -4.92 -8.20 -15.49
C ARG A 95 -5.50 -7.61 -16.76
N ILE A 96 -5.69 -8.41 -17.79
CA ILE A 96 -6.50 -8.02 -18.95
C ILE A 96 -7.92 -7.78 -18.45
N THR A 97 -8.42 -6.57 -18.66
CA THR A 97 -9.68 -6.11 -18.08
C THR A 97 -10.63 -5.66 -19.19
N GLY A 98 -11.45 -6.59 -19.68
CA GLY A 98 -12.48 -6.32 -20.68
C GLY A 98 -13.68 -5.55 -20.12
N LYS A 99 -14.66 -5.22 -20.99
CA LYS A 99 -15.84 -4.40 -20.66
C LYS A 99 -16.75 -5.02 -19.58
N GLU A 100 -16.85 -6.32 -19.52
CA GLU A 100 -17.61 -7.01 -18.46
C GLU A 100 -16.76 -7.15 -17.20
N THR A 101 -15.48 -7.46 -17.37
CA THR A 101 -14.52 -7.63 -16.27
C THR A 101 -14.38 -6.37 -15.44
N ILE A 102 -14.35 -5.15 -16.07
CA ILE A 102 -14.16 -3.91 -15.30
C ILE A 102 -15.32 -3.65 -14.33
N LYS A 103 -16.55 -4.02 -14.68
CA LYS A 103 -17.70 -3.87 -13.78
C LYS A 103 -17.57 -4.74 -12.53
N ILE A 104 -17.09 -5.97 -12.71
CA ILE A 104 -16.86 -6.92 -11.61
C ILE A 104 -15.68 -6.45 -10.75
N VAL A 105 -14.61 -6.00 -11.38
CA VAL A 105 -13.43 -5.43 -10.70
C VAL A 105 -13.84 -4.24 -9.84
N GLU A 106 -14.57 -3.29 -10.41
CA GLU A 106 -15.06 -2.11 -9.69
C GLU A 106 -15.93 -2.50 -8.49
N GLN A 107 -16.92 -3.39 -8.69
CA GLN A 107 -17.77 -3.87 -7.60
C GLN A 107 -16.94 -4.50 -6.46
N VAL A 108 -16.08 -5.46 -6.78
CA VAL A 108 -15.27 -6.18 -5.79
C VAL A 108 -14.34 -5.24 -5.02
N LEU A 109 -13.73 -4.27 -5.70
CA LEU A 109 -12.83 -3.32 -5.06
C LEU A 109 -13.58 -2.33 -4.16
N ILE A 110 -14.77 -1.86 -4.56
CA ILE A 110 -15.60 -0.96 -3.73
C ILE A 110 -16.13 -1.70 -2.50
N GLU A 111 -16.65 -2.92 -2.66
CA GLU A 111 -17.11 -3.75 -1.53
C GLU A 111 -15.97 -3.97 -0.52
N PHE A 112 -14.79 -4.33 -1.01
CA PHE A 112 -13.66 -4.57 -0.14
C PHE A 112 -13.12 -3.29 0.52
N ASN A 113 -13.15 -2.16 -0.19
CA ASN A 113 -12.82 -0.84 0.37
C ASN A 113 -13.70 -0.55 1.60
N GLN A 114 -14.99 -0.83 1.49
CA GLN A 114 -15.94 -0.64 2.57
C GLN A 114 -15.69 -1.59 3.75
N GLU A 115 -15.36 -2.88 3.50
CA GLU A 115 -15.00 -3.83 4.55
C GLU A 115 -13.82 -3.32 5.40
N ILE A 116 -12.78 -2.76 4.77
CA ILE A 116 -11.61 -2.20 5.49
C ILE A 116 -12.04 -1.02 6.37
N VAL A 117 -12.83 -0.09 5.82
CA VAL A 117 -13.33 1.07 6.55
C VAL A 117 -14.17 0.65 7.75
N GLU A 118 -15.06 -0.32 7.59
CA GLU A 118 -15.88 -0.84 8.69
C GLU A 118 -15.03 -1.54 9.76
N ALA A 119 -14.01 -2.30 9.37
CA ALA A 119 -13.09 -2.94 10.29
C ALA A 119 -12.29 -1.91 11.13
N LEU A 120 -11.81 -0.84 10.50
CA LEU A 120 -11.13 0.27 11.19
C LEU A 120 -12.08 0.98 12.16
N LYS A 121 -13.30 1.28 11.75
CA LYS A 121 -14.31 1.92 12.62
C LYS A 121 -14.65 1.07 13.85
N LYS A 122 -14.73 -0.26 13.69
CA LYS A 122 -14.91 -1.19 14.83
C LYS A 122 -13.77 -1.11 15.86
N GLN A 123 -12.56 -0.73 15.43
CA GLN A 123 -11.40 -0.49 16.30
C GLN A 123 -11.30 0.96 16.78
N SER A 124 -12.37 1.75 16.61
CA SER A 124 -12.42 3.19 16.94
C SER A 124 -11.38 4.02 16.17
N CYS A 125 -11.03 3.59 14.95
CA CYS A 125 -10.20 4.33 14.01
C CYS A 125 -11.10 4.96 12.95
N ASN A 126 -11.29 6.27 13.00
CA ASN A 126 -12.08 6.98 12.01
C ASN A 126 -11.46 6.83 10.63
N SER A 127 -12.25 6.44 9.65
CA SER A 127 -11.77 6.18 8.30
C SER A 127 -12.85 6.46 7.27
N GLU A 128 -12.43 6.68 6.03
CA GLU A 128 -13.33 7.03 4.92
C GLU A 128 -12.92 6.30 3.64
N THR A 129 -13.94 5.86 2.89
CA THR A 129 -13.75 5.23 1.58
C THR A 129 -13.38 6.27 0.52
N VAL A 130 -12.43 5.93 -0.34
CA VAL A 130 -12.09 6.69 -1.55
C VAL A 130 -12.11 5.74 -2.74
N ASN A 131 -13.00 5.98 -3.68
CA ASN A 131 -13.19 5.15 -4.87
C ASN A 131 -13.59 6.00 -6.08
N SER A 132 -13.68 5.38 -7.26
CA SER A 132 -13.98 6.08 -8.52
C SER A 132 -15.39 6.67 -8.61
N LYS A 133 -16.36 6.13 -7.85
CA LYS A 133 -17.77 6.58 -7.93
C LYS A 133 -18.05 7.82 -7.10
N ASP A 134 -17.48 7.87 -5.89
CA ASP A 134 -17.79 8.92 -4.93
C ASP A 134 -16.89 10.14 -5.09
N ASN A 135 -15.64 9.89 -5.49
CA ASN A 135 -14.63 10.94 -5.66
C ASN A 135 -13.54 10.49 -6.64
N ASN A 136 -13.35 11.20 -7.71
CA ASN A 136 -12.32 10.88 -8.71
C ASN A 136 -10.93 11.35 -8.23
N LEU A 137 -10.34 10.62 -7.28
CA LEU A 137 -8.98 10.88 -6.78
C LEU A 137 -7.93 10.70 -7.88
N ILE A 138 -8.09 9.68 -8.75
CA ILE A 138 -7.08 9.28 -9.73
C ILE A 138 -7.64 9.45 -11.14
N THR A 139 -7.16 10.46 -11.87
CA THR A 139 -7.40 10.56 -13.30
C THR A 139 -6.42 9.66 -14.04
N VAL A 140 -6.91 8.93 -15.04
CA VAL A 140 -6.12 7.96 -15.81
C VAL A 140 -6.27 8.18 -17.31
N ILE A 141 -5.30 7.65 -18.05
CA ILE A 141 -5.44 7.28 -19.47
C ILE A 141 -5.40 5.76 -19.56
N LYS A 142 -5.88 5.20 -20.66
CA LYS A 142 -5.74 3.77 -20.93
C LYS A 142 -4.25 3.40 -20.99
N GLU A 143 -3.85 2.35 -20.28
CA GLU A 143 -2.44 1.87 -20.24
C GLU A 143 -1.99 1.41 -21.63
N ASN A 144 -2.75 0.54 -22.28
CA ASN A 144 -2.62 0.14 -23.68
C ASN A 144 -3.90 -0.59 -24.16
N GLU A 145 -4.01 -0.85 -25.46
CA GLU A 145 -5.20 -1.49 -26.04
C GLU A 145 -5.34 -2.97 -25.63
N GLU A 146 -4.25 -3.71 -25.48
CA GLU A 146 -4.27 -5.15 -25.18
C GLU A 146 -4.80 -5.42 -23.75
N LEU A 147 -4.57 -4.50 -22.83
CA LEU A 147 -5.03 -4.62 -21.44
C LEU A 147 -6.49 -4.19 -21.24
N GLY A 148 -7.10 -3.52 -22.23
CA GLY A 148 -8.48 -3.04 -22.13
C GLY A 148 -8.65 -1.89 -21.11
N PHE A 149 -9.50 -2.07 -20.09
CA PHE A 149 -9.78 -1.06 -19.07
C PHE A 149 -8.79 -1.09 -17.91
N VAL A 150 -7.50 -1.08 -18.24
CA VAL A 150 -6.40 -0.85 -17.30
C VAL A 150 -5.90 0.58 -17.47
N GLY A 151 -5.78 1.33 -16.37
CA GLY A 151 -5.46 2.75 -16.37
C GLY A 151 -4.05 3.04 -15.86
N ALA A 152 -3.37 3.96 -16.56
CA ALA A 152 -2.15 4.62 -16.11
C ALA A 152 -2.51 5.95 -15.43
N PRO A 153 -2.16 6.17 -14.15
CA PRO A 153 -2.42 7.43 -13.46
C PRO A 153 -1.70 8.62 -14.12
N THR A 154 -2.44 9.69 -14.40
CA THR A 154 -1.90 10.94 -14.97
C THR A 154 -2.02 12.10 -14.01
N LYS A 155 -3.05 12.11 -13.14
CA LYS A 155 -3.27 13.17 -12.15
C LYS A 155 -3.84 12.58 -10.86
N ILE A 156 -3.38 13.10 -9.73
CA ILE A 156 -3.93 12.80 -8.40
C ILE A 156 -4.49 14.10 -7.82
N ASP A 157 -5.74 14.08 -7.39
CA ASP A 157 -6.35 15.20 -6.68
C ASP A 157 -6.07 15.11 -5.18
N ARG A 158 -4.95 15.70 -4.76
CA ARG A 158 -4.52 15.73 -3.37
C ARG A 158 -5.58 16.34 -2.43
N THR A 159 -6.41 17.25 -2.90
CA THR A 159 -7.39 17.96 -2.06
C THR A 159 -8.38 17.01 -1.40
N ILE A 160 -8.69 15.88 -2.04
CA ILE A 160 -9.55 14.82 -1.50
C ILE A 160 -8.89 14.17 -0.27
N ILE A 161 -7.61 13.84 -0.38
CA ILE A 161 -6.84 13.25 0.74
C ILE A 161 -6.72 14.26 1.88
N ASP A 162 -6.30 15.49 1.58
CA ASP A 162 -6.11 16.54 2.58
C ASP A 162 -7.41 16.83 3.34
N LYS A 163 -8.57 16.83 2.67
CA LYS A 163 -9.87 16.98 3.31
C LYS A 163 -10.14 15.88 4.34
N ILE A 164 -9.97 14.61 3.96
CA ILE A 164 -10.22 13.46 4.83
C ILE A 164 -9.27 13.48 6.04
N VAL A 165 -7.99 13.77 5.81
CA VAL A 165 -6.97 13.85 6.85
C VAL A 165 -7.25 15.02 7.83
N ASN A 166 -7.67 16.18 7.33
CA ASN A 166 -8.05 17.32 8.18
C ASN A 166 -9.26 17.00 9.08
N GLU A 167 -10.12 16.10 8.65
CA GLU A 167 -11.24 15.57 9.47
C GLU A 167 -10.78 14.47 10.45
N LYS A 168 -9.46 14.23 10.58
CA LYS A 168 -8.85 13.18 11.42
C LYS A 168 -9.34 11.77 11.08
N LYS A 169 -9.52 11.51 9.77
CA LYS A 169 -9.90 10.21 9.24
C LYS A 169 -8.75 9.59 8.44
N VAL A 170 -8.71 8.27 8.41
CA VAL A 170 -7.79 7.48 7.58
C VAL A 170 -8.42 7.26 6.20
N PRO A 171 -7.83 7.77 5.10
CA PRO A 171 -8.31 7.47 3.75
C PRO A 171 -8.01 6.01 3.39
N VAL A 172 -9.02 5.29 2.93
CA VAL A 172 -8.89 3.95 2.36
C VAL A 172 -9.24 4.01 0.89
N ILE A 173 -8.26 3.75 0.03
CA ILE A 173 -8.32 4.05 -1.40
C ILE A 173 -8.38 2.75 -2.20
N ALA A 174 -9.43 2.60 -3.01
CA ALA A 174 -9.53 1.56 -4.02
C ALA A 174 -8.66 1.93 -5.24
N PRO A 175 -7.90 0.99 -5.84
CA PRO A 175 -7.05 1.27 -7.00
C PRO A 175 -7.87 1.35 -8.29
N LEU A 176 -8.77 2.32 -8.34
CA LEU A 176 -9.65 2.65 -9.45
C LEU A 176 -9.44 4.11 -9.84
N GLY A 177 -9.54 4.41 -11.12
CA GLY A 177 -9.50 5.78 -11.63
C GLY A 177 -10.47 5.98 -12.76
N GLN A 178 -10.70 7.23 -13.13
CA GLN A 178 -11.55 7.58 -14.27
C GLN A 178 -10.77 8.40 -15.29
N ASP A 179 -11.09 8.23 -16.56
CA ASP A 179 -10.64 9.12 -17.60
C ASP A 179 -11.54 10.39 -17.71
N GLU A 180 -11.25 11.26 -18.65
CA GLU A 180 -12.01 12.49 -18.88
C GLU A 180 -13.47 12.26 -19.30
N SER A 181 -13.80 11.04 -19.76
CA SER A 181 -15.17 10.62 -20.10
C SER A 181 -15.93 9.97 -18.94
N ASN A 182 -15.34 9.94 -17.75
CA ASN A 182 -15.81 9.23 -16.55
C ASN A 182 -15.88 7.71 -16.72
N GLN A 183 -15.12 7.13 -17.65
CA GLN A 183 -14.98 5.69 -17.74
C GLN A 183 -14.05 5.21 -16.64
N THR A 184 -14.48 4.21 -15.87
CA THR A 184 -13.67 3.59 -14.81
C THR A 184 -12.63 2.64 -15.39
N TYR A 185 -11.43 2.68 -14.81
CA TYR A 185 -10.31 1.81 -15.11
C TYR A 185 -9.76 1.16 -13.84
N ASN A 186 -9.34 -0.10 -13.99
CA ASN A 186 -8.58 -0.83 -12.99
C ASN A 186 -7.12 -0.34 -13.00
N ILE A 187 -6.56 -0.05 -11.83
CA ILE A 187 -5.17 0.38 -11.70
C ILE A 187 -4.40 -0.68 -10.92
N ASN A 188 -3.16 -0.94 -11.32
CA ASN A 188 -2.28 -1.73 -10.47
C ASN A 188 -2.08 -1.04 -9.11
N ALA A 189 -2.30 -1.77 -8.01
CA ALA A 189 -2.30 -1.18 -6.67
C ALA A 189 -0.92 -0.60 -6.26
N ASP A 190 0.19 -1.20 -6.71
CA ASP A 190 1.54 -0.66 -6.46
C ASP A 190 1.74 0.65 -7.24
N THR A 191 1.23 0.73 -8.48
CA THR A 191 1.26 1.94 -9.32
C THR A 191 0.39 3.06 -8.72
N ALA A 192 -0.83 2.73 -8.27
CA ALA A 192 -1.71 3.70 -7.61
C ALA A 192 -1.07 4.26 -6.34
N ALA A 193 -0.52 3.38 -5.48
CA ALA A 193 0.16 3.76 -4.25
C ALA A 193 1.39 4.64 -4.50
N GLY A 194 2.20 4.30 -5.49
CA GLY A 194 3.37 5.10 -5.89
C GLY A 194 2.98 6.49 -6.39
N SER A 195 1.95 6.58 -7.23
CA SER A 195 1.46 7.87 -7.76
C SER A 195 0.89 8.77 -6.66
N ILE A 196 0.14 8.19 -5.73
CA ILE A 196 -0.37 8.92 -4.56
C ILE A 196 0.78 9.37 -3.67
N ALA A 197 1.70 8.46 -3.31
CA ALA A 197 2.84 8.77 -2.44
C ALA A 197 3.70 9.91 -2.99
N LYS A 198 3.99 9.92 -4.29
CA LYS A 198 4.69 11.02 -4.96
C LYS A 198 3.92 12.33 -4.84
N LYS A 199 2.61 12.32 -5.11
CA LYS A 199 1.77 13.52 -5.12
C LYS A 199 1.64 14.20 -3.76
N ILE A 200 1.58 13.41 -2.68
CA ILE A 200 1.47 13.95 -1.31
C ILE A 200 2.83 14.10 -0.62
N GLU A 201 3.92 13.78 -1.32
CA GLU A 201 5.30 13.82 -0.79
C GLU A 201 5.46 12.98 0.48
N ALA A 202 4.94 11.74 0.43
CA ALA A 202 4.89 10.87 1.58
C ALA A 202 6.28 10.62 2.20
N ARG A 203 6.34 10.57 3.53
CA ARG A 203 7.56 10.20 4.28
C ARG A 203 8.00 8.77 3.98
N ARG A 204 7.01 7.87 3.82
CA ARG A 204 7.20 6.45 3.49
C ARG A 204 6.12 5.97 2.54
N LEU A 205 6.52 5.10 1.62
CA LEU A 205 5.62 4.16 0.95
C LEU A 205 5.98 2.76 1.41
N ILE A 206 5.06 2.07 2.05
CA ILE A 206 5.20 0.66 2.46
C ILE A 206 4.41 -0.20 1.49
N ILE A 207 5.10 -1.14 0.84
CA ILE A 207 4.49 -2.13 -0.07
C ILE A 207 4.49 -3.49 0.64
N MET A 208 3.33 -3.89 1.15
CA MET A 208 3.15 -5.23 1.71
C MET A 208 3.04 -6.25 0.58
N SER A 209 3.80 -7.31 0.69
CA SER A 209 3.94 -8.38 -0.31
C SER A 209 3.97 -9.75 0.38
N ASP A 210 3.92 -10.82 -0.42
CA ASP A 210 4.10 -12.20 0.06
C ASP A 210 5.59 -12.63 0.00
N VAL A 211 6.52 -11.66 0.03
CA VAL A 211 7.98 -11.89 0.08
C VAL A 211 8.60 -11.02 1.17
N GLU A 212 9.69 -11.48 1.76
CA GLU A 212 10.38 -10.79 2.87
C GLU A 212 10.97 -9.42 2.47
N GLY A 213 11.22 -9.21 1.21
CA GLY A 213 11.92 -8.09 0.60
C GLY A 213 12.80 -8.61 -0.52
N VAL A 214 13.92 -7.96 -0.79
CA VAL A 214 14.95 -8.43 -1.70
C VAL A 214 15.93 -9.32 -0.94
N LEU A 215 16.13 -10.55 -1.42
CA LEU A 215 17.06 -11.50 -0.85
C LEU A 215 18.34 -11.57 -1.68
N ASP A 216 19.47 -11.73 -1.03
CA ASP A 216 20.73 -12.03 -1.71
C ASP A 216 20.78 -13.49 -2.20
N ASN A 217 21.88 -13.87 -2.87
CA ASN A 217 22.06 -15.23 -3.40
C ASN A 217 22.11 -16.31 -2.31
N ASN A 218 22.31 -15.94 -1.03
CA ASN A 218 22.28 -16.82 0.14
C ASN A 218 20.92 -16.83 0.84
N GLN A 219 19.87 -16.26 0.22
CA GLN A 219 18.52 -16.10 0.77
C GLN A 219 18.48 -15.22 2.03
N LYS A 220 19.42 -14.31 2.20
CA LYS A 220 19.46 -13.35 3.29
C LYS A 220 18.86 -12.03 2.83
N LEU A 221 18.02 -11.43 3.68
CA LEU A 221 17.39 -10.14 3.39
C LEU A 221 18.45 -9.04 3.23
N ILE A 222 18.33 -8.27 2.13
CA ILE A 222 19.08 -7.04 1.90
C ILE A 222 18.28 -5.89 2.53
N PRO A 223 18.75 -5.28 3.62
CA PRO A 223 17.93 -4.33 4.38
C PRO A 223 17.77 -2.98 3.67
N GLU A 224 18.74 -2.58 2.85
CA GLU A 224 18.70 -1.30 2.12
C GLU A 224 19.32 -1.42 0.73
N ILE A 225 18.68 -0.80 -0.26
CA ILE A 225 19.10 -0.77 -1.66
C ILE A 225 18.98 0.67 -2.18
N ASN A 226 19.98 1.13 -2.91
CA ASN A 226 19.96 2.42 -3.60
C ASN A 226 19.99 2.25 -5.14
N SER A 227 19.89 3.38 -5.85
CA SER A 227 19.87 3.39 -7.32
C SER A 227 21.10 2.76 -7.98
N THR A 228 22.26 2.81 -7.33
CA THR A 228 23.50 2.20 -7.85
C THR A 228 23.49 0.68 -7.65
N SER A 229 23.19 0.22 -6.43
CA SER A 229 23.18 -1.20 -6.11
C SER A 229 22.08 -1.99 -6.85
N ILE A 230 20.95 -1.35 -7.19
CA ILE A 230 19.89 -2.00 -7.98
C ILE A 230 20.40 -2.50 -9.33
N LYS A 231 21.21 -1.71 -10.04
CA LYS A 231 21.76 -2.13 -11.34
C LYS A 231 22.64 -3.37 -11.20
N GLU A 232 23.53 -3.35 -10.23
CA GLU A 232 24.41 -4.49 -9.94
C GLU A 232 23.60 -5.75 -9.56
N LEU A 233 22.55 -5.59 -8.74
CA LEU A 233 21.69 -6.68 -8.31
C LEU A 233 20.84 -7.28 -9.46
N ILE A 234 20.51 -6.49 -10.48
CA ILE A 234 19.86 -6.99 -11.69
C ILE A 234 20.90 -7.67 -12.60
N GLU A 235 22.08 -7.07 -12.81
CA GLU A 235 23.13 -7.61 -13.65
C GLU A 235 23.69 -8.95 -13.15
N ASN A 236 23.77 -9.12 -11.84
CA ASN A 236 24.24 -10.37 -11.21
C ASN A 236 23.11 -11.37 -10.90
N GLU A 237 21.89 -11.13 -11.46
CA GLU A 237 20.71 -11.98 -11.35
C GLU A 237 20.19 -12.19 -9.90
N THR A 238 20.56 -11.35 -8.95
CA THR A 238 19.97 -11.37 -7.59
C THR A 238 18.51 -10.89 -7.64
N ILE A 239 18.23 -9.86 -8.44
CA ILE A 239 16.86 -9.38 -8.71
C ILE A 239 16.43 -9.88 -10.09
N THR A 240 15.41 -10.74 -10.13
CA THR A 240 14.94 -11.39 -11.36
C THR A 240 13.41 -11.33 -11.50
N GLY A 241 12.91 -11.67 -12.68
CA GLY A 241 11.48 -11.90 -12.94
C GLY A 241 10.58 -10.74 -12.53
N GLY A 242 9.52 -11.06 -11.82
CA GLY A 242 8.51 -10.07 -11.36
C GLY A 242 9.00 -9.08 -10.31
N MET A 243 10.18 -9.31 -9.70
CA MET A 243 10.76 -8.36 -8.76
C MET A 243 11.36 -7.14 -9.47
N ILE A 244 11.89 -7.29 -10.69
CA ILE A 244 12.49 -6.20 -11.48
C ILE A 244 11.50 -5.03 -11.66
N PRO A 245 10.28 -5.22 -12.22
CA PRO A 245 9.34 -4.11 -12.39
C PRO A 245 8.89 -3.52 -11.05
N LYS A 246 8.78 -4.33 -9.99
CA LYS A 246 8.45 -3.84 -8.64
C LYS A 246 9.53 -2.91 -8.09
N ILE A 247 10.80 -3.31 -8.17
CA ILE A 247 11.94 -2.49 -7.71
C ILE A 247 12.09 -1.22 -8.53
N ASN A 248 11.94 -1.30 -9.86
CA ASN A 248 11.98 -0.12 -10.72
C ASN A 248 10.88 0.90 -10.37
N ASN A 249 9.67 0.43 -10.07
CA ASN A 249 8.59 1.30 -9.59
C ASN A 249 8.94 1.93 -8.23
N CYS A 250 9.50 1.14 -7.29
CA CYS A 250 9.93 1.66 -5.99
C CYS A 250 11.03 2.73 -6.13
N LEU A 251 11.98 2.50 -7.03
CA LEU A 251 13.05 3.47 -7.31
C LEU A 251 12.52 4.75 -7.94
N ASP A 252 11.59 4.65 -8.91
CA ASP A 252 10.93 5.83 -9.49
C ASP A 252 10.23 6.65 -8.41
N VAL A 253 9.51 6.00 -7.50
CA VAL A 253 8.82 6.67 -6.40
C VAL A 253 9.82 7.35 -5.43
N ALA A 254 10.90 6.67 -5.07
CA ALA A 254 11.94 7.22 -4.19
C ALA A 254 12.67 8.40 -4.84
N SER A 255 12.89 8.35 -6.16
CA SER A 255 13.54 9.42 -6.92
C SER A 255 12.65 10.65 -7.15
N ASN A 256 11.35 10.52 -6.91
CA ASN A 256 10.36 11.59 -7.14
C ASN A 256 9.70 12.08 -5.83
N GLY A 257 10.50 12.28 -4.78
CA GLY A 257 10.12 13.04 -3.57
C GLY A 257 9.72 12.19 -2.36
N VAL A 258 9.52 10.88 -2.49
CA VAL A 258 9.25 10.00 -1.35
C VAL A 258 10.55 9.61 -0.66
N LYS A 259 10.70 9.91 0.63
CA LYS A 259 11.97 9.75 1.36
C LYS A 259 12.41 8.31 1.58
N GLY A 260 11.58 7.33 1.25
CA GLY A 260 11.93 5.92 1.23
C GLY A 260 10.72 5.06 0.91
N VAL A 261 10.95 4.04 0.10
CA VAL A 261 9.97 3.01 -0.25
C VAL A 261 10.43 1.69 0.34
N VAL A 262 9.55 0.98 1.02
CA VAL A 262 9.92 -0.27 1.70
C VAL A 262 9.03 -1.41 1.19
N ILE A 263 9.65 -2.54 0.88
CA ILE A 263 8.96 -3.80 0.61
C ILE A 263 9.05 -4.65 1.87
N ILE A 264 7.89 -5.03 2.44
CA ILE A 264 7.80 -5.84 3.65
C ILE A 264 6.98 -7.11 3.42
N ASP A 265 7.22 -8.14 4.24
CA ASP A 265 6.38 -9.33 4.27
C ASP A 265 5.09 -9.08 5.06
N GLY A 266 3.97 -9.02 4.36
CA GLY A 266 2.67 -8.86 4.99
C GLY A 266 2.18 -10.07 5.81
N ARG A 267 2.87 -11.22 5.73
CA ARG A 267 2.56 -12.43 6.51
C ARG A 267 3.20 -12.42 7.90
N LYS A 268 4.18 -11.54 8.14
CA LYS A 268 4.80 -11.35 9.46
C LYS A 268 3.93 -10.44 10.32
N ASN A 269 3.61 -10.88 11.53
CA ASN A 269 2.83 -10.09 12.48
C ASN A 269 3.48 -8.73 12.72
N HIS A 270 2.67 -7.69 12.71
CA HIS A 270 3.09 -6.32 13.02
C HIS A 270 4.25 -5.78 12.16
N SER A 271 4.42 -6.33 10.94
CA SER A 271 5.54 -5.93 10.05
C SER A 271 5.56 -4.43 9.75
N ILE A 272 4.40 -3.77 9.69
CA ILE A 272 4.30 -2.31 9.52
C ILE A 272 4.87 -1.58 10.73
N LEU A 273 4.50 -2.02 11.95
CA LEU A 273 5.00 -1.40 13.18
C LEU A 273 6.51 -1.61 13.36
N PHE A 274 7.00 -2.82 13.10
CA PHE A 274 8.44 -3.09 13.15
C PHE A 274 9.21 -2.27 12.13
N GLU A 275 8.67 -2.08 10.92
CA GLU A 275 9.32 -1.25 9.90
C GLU A 275 9.44 0.22 10.32
N LEU A 276 8.41 0.78 10.90
CA LEU A 276 8.37 2.21 11.24
C LEU A 276 8.97 2.52 12.61
N LEU A 277 8.87 1.59 13.55
CA LEU A 277 9.06 1.84 14.98
C LEU A 277 10.15 0.98 15.62
N SER A 278 10.95 0.24 14.84
CA SER A 278 12.09 -0.51 15.35
C SER A 278 13.40 -0.16 14.65
N ASP A 279 14.52 -0.44 15.31
CA ASP A 279 15.86 -0.17 14.77
C ASP A 279 16.22 -1.08 13.59
N LYS A 280 15.63 -2.28 13.54
CA LYS A 280 15.95 -3.29 12.51
C LYS A 280 15.13 -3.14 11.24
N GLY A 281 13.94 -2.49 11.32
CA GLY A 281 12.98 -2.55 10.24
C GLY A 281 12.39 -3.97 10.04
N SER A 282 11.68 -4.18 8.94
CA SER A 282 11.05 -5.48 8.64
C SER A 282 11.16 -5.90 7.18
N GLY A 283 11.86 -5.15 6.33
CA GLY A 283 11.93 -5.42 4.91
C GLY A 283 13.14 -4.81 4.23
N THR A 284 13.02 -4.54 2.92
CA THR A 284 14.04 -3.86 2.13
C THR A 284 13.64 -2.41 1.87
N LEU A 285 14.43 -1.48 2.39
CA LEU A 285 14.28 -0.05 2.14
C LEU A 285 14.96 0.34 0.83
N ILE A 286 14.21 0.99 -0.07
CA ILE A 286 14.72 1.54 -1.33
C ILE A 286 14.79 3.06 -1.20
N ARG A 287 15.97 3.61 -1.50
CA ARG A 287 16.26 5.05 -1.51
C ARG A 287 16.89 5.47 -2.83
N GLN A 288 16.94 6.77 -3.03
CA GLN A 288 17.71 7.38 -4.11
C GLN A 288 19.22 7.23 -3.90
#